data_a385a49c1693d2bf3b1578f7cb2eddde
#
_entry.id   a385a49c1693d2bf3b1578f7cb2eddde
#
_cell.length_a   1.000
_cell.length_b   1.000
_cell.length_c   1.000
_cell.angle_alpha   90.00
_cell.angle_beta   90.00
_cell.angle_gamma   90.00
#
_symmetry.space_group_name_H-M   'P 1'
#
loop_
_entity.id
_entity.type
_entity.pdbx_description
1 polymer ?
#
loop_
_entity_poly.entity_id
_entity_poly.type
_entity_poly.pdbx_seq_one_letter_code
_entity_poly.pdbx_strand_id
1 'polypeptide(L)'
;MSPVLQDVYANAITPYMSNNLSFEKALSAAEGPLRGFMLKQTREDDISLFMQMANNKEVATAAEVPFATLVPAFITSELKSAFTIGFLIYIPFVVIDLIVSSVLMSMGMMMLSPMMISMPFKLMLFVLVDGWGLILGSLASSFVV
;
A
#
# COMPACT_ATOMS: atom_id res chain seq x y z
N MET A 1 -4.54 -7.59 9.02
CA MET A 1 -5.99 -7.28 8.84
C MET A 1 -6.93 -8.22 9.59
N SER A 2 -6.65 -9.55 9.63
CA SER A 2 -7.55 -10.50 10.33
C SER A 2 -7.86 -10.11 11.79
N PRO A 3 -6.89 -9.77 12.66
CA PRO A 3 -7.21 -9.38 14.04
C PRO A 3 -8.10 -8.13 14.12
N VAL A 4 -7.82 -7.11 13.31
CA VAL A 4 -8.62 -5.87 13.28
C VAL A 4 -10.06 -6.13 12.87
N LEU A 5 -10.26 -6.97 11.84
CA LEU A 5 -11.60 -7.35 11.38
C LEU A 5 -12.35 -8.19 12.40
N GLN A 6 -11.66 -9.07 13.14
CA GLN A 6 -12.25 -9.85 14.22
C GLN A 6 -12.68 -8.95 15.38
N ASP A 7 -11.88 -7.94 15.74
CA ASP A 7 -12.23 -6.97 16.77
C ASP A 7 -13.45 -6.14 16.38
N VAL A 8 -13.51 -5.67 15.12
CA VAL A 8 -14.69 -4.96 14.61
C VAL A 8 -15.93 -5.86 14.61
N TYR A 9 -15.79 -7.12 14.19
CA TYR A 9 -16.88 -8.08 14.18
C TYR A 9 -17.43 -8.35 15.58
N ALA A 10 -16.54 -8.63 16.54
CA ALA A 10 -16.91 -8.96 17.91
C ALA A 10 -17.49 -7.76 18.68
N ASN A 11 -16.91 -6.57 18.53
CA ASN A 11 -17.24 -5.41 19.36
C ASN A 11 -18.28 -4.47 18.74
N ALA A 12 -18.49 -4.53 17.42
CA ALA A 12 -19.44 -3.67 16.73
C ALA A 12 -20.56 -4.43 16.02
N ILE A 13 -20.20 -5.37 15.13
CA ILE A 13 -21.20 -6.04 14.27
C ILE A 13 -22.07 -6.99 15.06
N THR A 14 -21.49 -7.89 15.85
CA THR A 14 -22.24 -8.87 16.63
C THR A 14 -23.21 -8.22 17.63
N PRO A 15 -22.80 -7.22 18.45
CA PRO A 15 -23.72 -6.52 19.34
C PRO A 15 -24.81 -5.72 18.61
N TYR A 16 -24.51 -5.17 17.43
CA TYR A 16 -25.50 -4.52 16.59
C TYR A 16 -26.56 -5.50 16.07
N MET A 17 -26.13 -6.65 15.54
CA MET A 17 -27.04 -7.69 15.02
C MET A 17 -27.91 -8.32 16.09
N SER A 18 -27.45 -8.36 17.35
CA SER A 18 -28.25 -8.83 18.52
C SER A 18 -29.10 -7.74 19.12
N ASN A 19 -29.30 -6.60 18.48
CA ASN A 19 -30.07 -5.44 18.97
C ASN A 19 -29.58 -4.87 20.33
N ASN A 20 -28.38 -5.15 20.73
CA ASN A 20 -27.76 -4.64 21.96
C ASN A 20 -27.14 -3.26 21.83
N LEU A 21 -26.85 -2.84 20.58
CA LEU A 21 -26.28 -1.53 20.26
C LEU A 21 -27.06 -0.81 19.17
N SER A 22 -27.21 0.51 19.31
CA SER A 22 -27.71 1.35 18.21
C SER A 22 -26.64 1.46 17.10
N PHE A 23 -27.08 1.79 15.88
CA PHE A 23 -26.18 1.97 14.72
C PHE A 23 -25.04 2.93 15.01
N GLU A 24 -25.31 4.08 15.63
CA GLU A 24 -24.30 5.09 15.96
C GLU A 24 -23.22 4.55 16.92
N LYS A 25 -23.65 3.81 17.94
CA LYS A 25 -22.73 3.17 18.91
C LYS A 25 -21.90 2.05 18.27
N ALA A 26 -22.52 1.26 17.39
CA ALA A 26 -21.80 0.24 16.63
C ALA A 26 -20.74 0.85 15.71
N LEU A 27 -21.07 1.95 15.03
CA LEU A 27 -20.13 2.69 14.19
C LEU A 27 -18.95 3.24 15.00
N SER A 28 -19.23 3.85 16.15
CA SER A 28 -18.19 4.34 17.06
C SER A 28 -17.32 3.20 17.63
N ALA A 29 -17.90 2.05 17.92
CA ALA A 29 -17.15 0.87 18.37
C ALA A 29 -16.26 0.28 17.27
N ALA A 30 -16.69 0.34 16.01
CA ALA A 30 -15.90 -0.10 14.85
C ALA A 30 -14.73 0.85 14.55
N GLU A 31 -14.90 2.14 14.81
CA GLU A 31 -13.87 3.16 14.55
C GLU A 31 -12.57 2.88 15.32
N GLY A 32 -12.65 2.44 16.58
CA GLY A 32 -11.50 2.24 17.46
C GLY A 32 -10.43 1.31 16.87
N PRO A 33 -10.75 0.05 16.58
CA PRO A 33 -9.81 -0.91 15.97
C PRO A 33 -9.28 -0.45 14.60
N LEU A 34 -10.13 0.18 13.76
CA LEU A 34 -9.73 0.70 12.46
C LEU A 34 -8.77 1.89 12.61
N ARG A 35 -9.07 2.83 13.50
CA ARG A 35 -8.20 3.97 13.82
C ARG A 35 -6.82 3.49 14.27
N GLY A 36 -6.78 2.54 15.19
CA GLY A 36 -5.53 1.97 15.70
C GLY A 36 -4.67 1.35 14.60
N PHE A 37 -5.28 0.63 13.68
CA PHE A 37 -4.60 0.08 12.51
C PHE A 37 -4.10 1.19 11.57
N MET A 38 -4.95 2.15 11.21
CA MET A 38 -4.61 3.22 10.29
C MET A 38 -3.48 4.10 10.82
N LEU A 39 -3.49 4.44 12.12
CA LEU A 39 -2.42 5.22 12.75
C LEU A 39 -1.06 4.53 12.69
N LYS A 40 -1.02 3.22 12.90
CA LYS A 40 0.23 2.44 12.82
C LYS A 40 0.78 2.34 11.40
N GLN A 41 -0.11 2.34 10.42
CA GLN A 41 0.22 2.13 9.03
C GLN A 41 0.55 3.44 8.29
N THR A 42 -0.01 4.57 8.73
CA THR A 42 0.13 5.87 8.07
C THR A 42 1.44 6.55 8.50
N ARG A 43 2.16 7.11 7.53
CA ARG A 43 3.36 7.92 7.80
C ARG A 43 2.98 9.23 8.48
N GLU A 44 3.79 9.64 9.45
CA GLU A 44 3.59 10.89 10.19
C GLU A 44 3.55 12.11 9.27
N ASP A 45 4.38 12.14 8.23
CA ASP A 45 4.42 13.22 7.25
C ASP A 45 3.09 13.36 6.49
N ASP A 46 2.45 12.24 6.16
CA ASP A 46 1.15 12.25 5.48
C ASP A 46 0.04 12.71 6.43
N ILE A 47 0.07 12.30 7.69
CA ILE A 47 -0.88 12.80 8.70
C ILE A 47 -0.73 14.32 8.87
N SER A 48 0.50 14.81 9.03
CA SER A 48 0.78 16.23 9.22
C SER A 48 0.35 17.07 8.01
N LEU A 49 0.57 16.57 6.79
CA LEU A 49 0.14 17.22 5.56
C LEU A 49 -1.39 17.40 5.52
N PHE A 50 -2.14 16.34 5.79
CA PHE A 50 -3.61 16.40 5.77
C PHE A 50 -4.18 17.22 6.94
N MET A 51 -3.51 17.26 8.09
CA MET A 51 -3.87 18.13 9.21
C MET A 51 -3.71 19.60 8.84
N GLN A 52 -2.61 19.99 8.18
CA GLN A 52 -2.40 21.34 7.68
C GLN A 52 -3.45 21.74 6.63
N MET A 53 -3.75 20.85 5.68
CA MET A 53 -4.77 21.09 4.65
C MET A 53 -6.18 21.27 5.24
N ALA A 54 -6.48 20.58 6.33
CA ALA A 54 -7.75 20.69 7.02
C ALA A 54 -7.84 21.91 7.96
N ASN A 55 -6.81 22.80 7.99
CA ASN A 55 -6.68 23.91 8.95
C ASN A 55 -6.85 23.47 10.42
N ASN A 56 -6.60 22.20 10.72
CA ASN A 56 -6.58 21.72 12.08
C ASN A 56 -5.26 22.13 12.73
N LYS A 57 -5.36 22.66 13.96
CA LYS A 57 -4.16 22.94 14.76
C LYS A 57 -3.39 21.66 15.00
N GLU A 58 -2.07 21.75 15.11
CA GLU A 58 -1.24 20.63 15.52
C GLU A 58 -1.85 19.98 16.76
N VAL A 59 -2.24 18.71 16.63
CA VAL A 59 -2.73 17.91 17.76
C VAL A 59 -1.54 17.36 18.51
N ALA A 60 -1.61 17.38 19.82
CA ALA A 60 -0.52 16.94 20.68
C ALA A 60 -0.27 15.42 20.60
N THR A 61 -1.29 14.67 20.21
CA THR A 61 -1.21 13.21 20.16
C THR A 61 -1.87 12.64 18.89
N ALA A 62 -1.33 11.55 18.36
CA ALA A 62 -1.88 10.82 17.21
C ALA A 62 -3.34 10.36 17.43
N ALA A 63 -3.73 10.14 18.68
CA ALA A 63 -5.10 9.74 19.03
C ALA A 63 -6.14 10.86 18.80
N GLU A 64 -5.71 12.13 18.78
CA GLU A 64 -6.58 13.30 18.60
C GLU A 64 -6.81 13.65 17.13
N VAL A 65 -6.11 12.97 16.18
CA VAL A 65 -6.30 13.22 14.75
C VAL A 65 -7.74 12.89 14.36
N PRO A 66 -8.49 13.82 13.73
CA PRO A 66 -9.86 13.54 13.28
C PRO A 66 -9.90 12.37 12.31
N PHE A 67 -10.89 11.46 12.47
CA PHE A 67 -11.01 10.29 11.60
C PHE A 67 -11.15 10.67 10.11
N ALA A 68 -11.88 11.76 9.83
CA ALA A 68 -12.05 12.30 8.49
C ALA A 68 -10.72 12.77 7.84
N THR A 69 -9.75 13.16 8.65
CA THR A 69 -8.39 13.56 8.17
C THR A 69 -7.47 12.34 8.09
N LEU A 70 -7.63 11.38 8.99
CA LEU A 70 -6.83 10.16 9.03
C LEU A 70 -7.07 9.25 7.82
N VAL A 71 -8.33 9.10 7.38
CA VAL A 71 -8.69 8.24 6.23
C VAL A 71 -7.95 8.63 4.94
N PRO A 72 -8.00 9.88 4.46
CA PRO A 72 -7.26 10.25 3.25
C PRO A 72 -5.73 10.20 3.44
N ALA A 73 -5.22 10.53 4.62
CA ALA A 73 -3.80 10.40 4.95
C ALA A 73 -3.34 8.93 4.84
N PHE A 74 -4.13 8.00 5.40
CA PHE A 74 -3.90 6.55 5.29
C PHE A 74 -3.89 6.07 3.83
N ILE A 75 -4.89 6.44 3.05
CA ILE A 75 -4.97 6.04 1.62
C ILE A 75 -3.75 6.56 0.86
N THR A 76 -3.36 7.81 1.06
CA THR A 76 -2.18 8.40 0.42
C THR A 76 -0.90 7.68 0.81
N SER A 77 -0.73 7.36 2.09
CA SER A 77 0.42 6.62 2.60
C SER A 77 0.51 5.21 2.02
N GLU A 78 -0.63 4.50 1.91
CA GLU A 78 -0.70 3.17 1.30
C GLU A 78 -0.38 3.21 -0.20
N LEU A 79 -0.90 4.20 -0.92
CA LEU A 79 -0.57 4.41 -2.33
C LEU A 79 0.92 4.66 -2.54
N LYS A 80 1.55 5.50 -1.72
CA LYS A 80 3.00 5.73 -1.78
C LYS A 80 3.78 4.43 -1.57
N SER A 81 3.39 3.60 -0.60
CA SER A 81 4.01 2.30 -0.35
C SER A 81 3.86 1.37 -1.54
N ALA A 82 2.66 1.25 -2.09
CA ALA A 82 2.38 0.41 -3.24
C ALA A 82 3.19 0.82 -4.48
N PHE A 83 3.23 2.13 -4.78
CA PHE A 83 4.02 2.65 -5.90
C PHE A 83 5.52 2.45 -5.70
N THR A 84 6.02 2.64 -4.48
CA THR A 84 7.44 2.41 -4.18
C THR A 84 7.82 0.95 -4.39
N ILE A 85 7.03 0.00 -3.89
CA ILE A 85 7.24 -1.44 -4.09
C ILE A 85 7.20 -1.77 -5.59
N GLY A 86 6.14 -1.32 -6.29
CA GLY A 86 5.99 -1.57 -7.72
C GLY A 86 7.15 -1.01 -8.56
N PHE A 87 7.58 0.20 -8.23
CA PHE A 87 8.71 0.84 -8.91
C PHE A 87 10.03 0.09 -8.72
N LEU A 88 10.34 -0.31 -7.48
CA LEU A 88 11.56 -1.07 -7.19
C LEU A 88 11.59 -2.42 -7.90
N ILE A 89 10.45 -3.10 -8.00
CA ILE A 89 10.35 -4.36 -8.74
C ILE A 89 10.46 -4.13 -10.24
N TYR A 90 10.01 -2.99 -10.74
CA TYR A 90 10.02 -2.65 -12.17
C TYR A 90 11.41 -2.27 -12.70
N ILE A 91 12.28 -1.68 -11.87
CA ILE A 91 13.62 -1.21 -12.28
C ILE A 91 14.45 -2.29 -13.01
N PRO A 92 14.61 -3.53 -12.50
CA PRO A 92 15.38 -4.57 -13.19
C PRO A 92 14.86 -4.87 -14.59
N PHE A 93 13.56 -4.83 -14.79
CA PHE A 93 12.96 -5.07 -16.11
C PHE A 93 13.25 -3.94 -17.11
N VAL A 94 13.25 -2.70 -16.65
CA VAL A 94 13.63 -1.55 -17.48
C VAL A 94 15.11 -1.63 -17.87
N VAL A 95 15.98 -2.04 -16.96
CA VAL A 95 17.40 -2.23 -17.26
C VAL A 95 17.60 -3.28 -18.36
N ILE A 96 16.88 -4.40 -18.32
CA ILE A 96 16.91 -5.42 -19.38
C ILE A 96 16.47 -4.81 -20.72
N ASP A 97 15.38 -4.05 -20.75
CA ASP A 97 14.90 -3.40 -21.99
C ASP A 97 15.93 -2.46 -22.57
N LEU A 98 16.61 -1.65 -21.75
CA LEU A 98 17.64 -0.74 -22.18
C LEU A 98 18.86 -1.47 -22.74
N ILE A 99 19.31 -2.55 -22.10
CA ILE A 99 20.45 -3.36 -22.56
C ILE A 99 20.10 -4.00 -23.90
N VAL A 100 18.96 -4.66 -24.02
CA VAL A 100 18.51 -5.32 -25.26
C VAL A 100 18.38 -4.30 -26.38
N SER A 101 17.77 -3.15 -26.13
CA SER A 101 17.64 -2.07 -27.12
C SER A 101 18.99 -1.56 -27.59
N SER A 102 19.94 -1.35 -26.67
CA SER A 102 21.28 -0.88 -27.00
C SER A 102 22.04 -1.88 -27.87
N VAL A 103 21.95 -3.17 -27.56
CA VAL A 103 22.58 -4.25 -28.35
C VAL A 103 21.97 -4.31 -29.74
N LEU A 104 20.66 -4.31 -29.88
CA LEU A 104 19.96 -4.36 -31.17
C LEU A 104 20.31 -3.15 -32.03
N MET A 105 20.35 -1.93 -31.47
CA MET A 105 20.74 -0.74 -32.18
C MET A 105 22.22 -0.82 -32.66
N SER A 106 23.11 -1.32 -31.82
CA SER A 106 24.55 -1.46 -32.21
C SER A 106 24.75 -2.46 -33.32
N MET A 107 23.86 -3.46 -33.44
CA MET A 107 23.91 -4.45 -34.53
C MET A 107 23.15 -3.98 -35.81
N GLY A 108 22.59 -2.79 -35.82
CA GLY A 108 21.82 -2.25 -36.95
C GLY A 108 20.41 -2.86 -37.11
N MET A 109 19.92 -3.62 -36.13
CA MET A 109 18.63 -4.30 -36.17
C MET A 109 17.49 -3.35 -35.71
N MET A 110 17.30 -2.21 -36.40
CA MET A 110 16.28 -1.22 -36.05
C MET A 110 14.84 -1.68 -36.27
N MET A 111 14.63 -2.73 -37.10
CA MET A 111 13.30 -3.24 -37.43
C MET A 111 12.77 -4.24 -36.41
N LEU A 112 13.61 -4.76 -35.51
CA LEU A 112 13.19 -5.71 -34.48
C LEU A 112 12.66 -4.96 -33.25
N SER A 113 11.52 -5.44 -32.72
CA SER A 113 10.96 -4.92 -31.49
C SER A 113 11.82 -5.33 -30.28
N PRO A 114 12.47 -4.39 -29.57
CA PRO A 114 13.23 -4.70 -28.37
C PRO A 114 12.40 -5.38 -27.28
N MET A 115 11.13 -5.02 -27.21
CA MET A 115 10.16 -5.58 -26.24
C MET A 115 9.99 -7.08 -26.41
N MET A 116 9.83 -7.59 -27.64
CA MET A 116 9.67 -9.02 -27.91
C MET A 116 10.93 -9.81 -27.62
N ILE A 117 12.09 -9.24 -27.88
CA ILE A 117 13.37 -9.91 -27.65
C ILE A 117 13.75 -9.89 -26.16
N SER A 118 13.39 -8.86 -25.43
CA SER A 118 13.66 -8.76 -24.00
C SER A 118 12.75 -9.64 -23.14
N MET A 119 11.59 -10.05 -23.64
CA MET A 119 10.59 -10.84 -22.89
C MET A 119 11.15 -12.13 -22.29
N PRO A 120 11.86 -13.00 -23.04
CA PRO A 120 12.45 -14.23 -22.46
C PRO A 120 13.44 -13.92 -21.33
N PHE A 121 14.23 -12.86 -21.44
CA PHE A 121 15.21 -12.46 -20.42
C PHE A 121 14.51 -11.94 -19.17
N LYS A 122 13.42 -11.20 -19.32
CA LYS A 122 12.59 -10.73 -18.20
C LYS A 122 11.97 -11.90 -17.44
N LEU A 123 11.39 -12.85 -18.15
CA LEU A 123 10.80 -14.05 -17.53
C LEU A 123 11.86 -14.86 -16.79
N MET A 124 13.04 -15.03 -17.40
CA MET A 124 14.16 -15.74 -16.77
C MET A 124 14.64 -15.03 -15.50
N LEU A 125 14.81 -13.70 -15.55
CA LEU A 125 15.16 -12.91 -14.37
C LEU A 125 14.12 -13.05 -13.27
N PHE A 126 12.84 -12.94 -13.60
CA PHE A 126 11.75 -13.05 -12.64
C PHE A 126 11.77 -14.39 -11.89
N VAL A 127 12.04 -15.48 -12.61
CA VAL A 127 12.16 -16.83 -12.01
C VAL A 127 13.43 -16.95 -11.17
N LEU A 128 14.58 -16.44 -11.67
CA LEU A 128 15.86 -16.55 -10.95
C LEU A 128 15.90 -15.79 -9.63
N VAL A 129 15.25 -14.65 -9.56
CA VAL A 129 15.20 -13.85 -8.33
C VAL A 129 14.02 -14.18 -7.43
N ASP A 130 13.26 -15.25 -7.75
CA ASP A 130 12.01 -15.56 -7.05
C ASP A 130 11.06 -14.36 -6.98
N GLY A 131 10.69 -13.81 -8.14
CA GLY A 131 9.87 -12.61 -8.24
C GLY A 131 8.54 -12.70 -7.51
N TRP A 132 7.91 -13.88 -7.45
CA TRP A 132 6.70 -14.11 -6.67
C TRP A 132 6.92 -13.92 -5.18
N GLY A 133 8.01 -14.49 -4.64
CA GLY A 133 8.40 -14.34 -3.25
C GLY A 133 8.70 -12.88 -2.89
N LEU A 134 9.40 -12.16 -3.77
CA LEU A 134 9.68 -10.74 -3.60
C LEU A 134 8.41 -9.88 -3.57
N ILE A 135 7.48 -10.10 -4.51
CA ILE A 135 6.22 -9.34 -4.58
C ILE A 135 5.37 -9.59 -3.33
N LEU A 136 5.08 -10.86 -3.05
CA LEU A 136 4.23 -11.24 -1.93
C LEU A 136 4.86 -10.89 -0.59
N GLY A 137 6.18 -11.10 -0.45
CA GLY A 137 6.93 -10.76 0.75
C GLY A 137 6.95 -9.25 1.01
N SER A 138 7.21 -8.45 -0.01
CA SER A 138 7.20 -6.98 0.11
C SER A 138 5.83 -6.43 0.46
N LEU A 139 4.77 -6.97 -0.14
CA LEU A 139 3.40 -6.57 0.16
C LEU A 139 2.99 -7.00 1.58
N ALA A 140 3.33 -8.23 1.98
CA ALA A 140 3.01 -8.72 3.32
C ALA A 140 3.77 -7.95 4.41
N SER A 141 5.06 -7.65 4.18
CA SER A 141 5.89 -6.92 5.14
C SER A 141 5.56 -5.42 5.23
N SER A 142 4.84 -4.88 4.27
CA SER A 142 4.38 -3.48 4.32
C SER A 142 3.27 -3.24 5.35
N PHE A 143 2.61 -4.30 5.82
CA PHE A 143 1.57 -4.21 6.84
C PHE A 143 2.16 -4.39 8.25
N VAL A 144 1.94 -3.39 9.09
CA VAL A 144 2.26 -3.46 10.53
C VAL A 144 1.09 -4.14 11.25
N VAL A 145 1.34 -5.32 11.78
CA VAL A 145 0.34 -6.12 12.51
C VAL A 145 0.63 -6.06 14.00
#